data_4715196eab166b608d635a7d534a21e7
#
_entry.id   4715196eab166b608d635a7d534a21e7
#
_cell.length_a   1.000
_cell.length_b   1.000
_cell.length_c   1.000
_cell.angle_alpha   90.00
_cell.angle_beta   90.00
_cell.angle_gamma   90.00
#
_symmetry.space_group_name_H-M   'P 1'
#
loop_
_entity.id
_entity.type
_entity.pdbx_description
1 polymer ?
#
loop_
_entity_poly.entity_id
_entity_poly.type
_entity_poly.pdbx_seq_one_letter_code
_entity_poly.pdbx_strand_id
1 'polypeptide(L)'
;MKGMCSLKKKIHAKTILSVLAGIIAGIAIFAGGCIYVYDVCSDIPQQIYVVCNQDTTIDLNVPVVATADAGVDTSADLSKPFTVKADTTGDYELALKLFGIIPLPSVNVCVVDEKYLYPGGFQVGLYLKTEGIYVAGTGEFKDSTGNMVCPGMEAVQAGDYITAVDGSYINYKYELNKYIQTKKEEPVVLTVKRDSGIFDTSVTPVRTDEGDYKVGIWVKDDAQGIGTLTYIDSDNNFAALGHGISVNQSQQTLSINSGSLYNTRIVSIVKGQKGTPGEFIGTIDY
;
A
#
# COMPACT_ATOMS: atom_id res chain seq x y z
N MET A 1 41.90 11.18 65.99
CA MET A 1 41.15 10.17 65.24
C MET A 1 40.12 10.72 64.27
N LYS A 2 39.62 11.96 64.29
CA LYS A 2 38.64 12.53 63.37
C LYS A 2 39.17 12.83 61.95
N GLY A 3 40.47 13.11 61.78
CA GLY A 3 41.02 13.45 60.44
C GLY A 3 41.18 12.29 59.45
N MET A 4 41.49 11.09 59.95
CA MET A 4 41.75 9.90 59.13
C MET A 4 40.49 9.28 58.54
N CYS A 5 39.34 9.44 59.21
CA CYS A 5 38.03 8.98 58.72
C CYS A 5 37.49 9.90 57.59
N SER A 6 37.76 11.22 57.62
CA SER A 6 37.41 12.18 56.58
C SER A 6 38.19 11.98 55.28
N LEU A 7 39.48 11.61 55.35
CA LEU A 7 40.28 11.33 54.15
C LEU A 7 39.86 10.04 53.45
N LYS A 8 39.58 8.95 54.16
CA LYS A 8 39.07 7.70 53.57
C LYS A 8 37.74 7.92 52.85
N LYS A 9 36.81 8.69 53.43
CA LYS A 9 35.53 9.01 52.83
C LYS A 9 35.65 9.86 51.53
N LYS A 10 36.62 10.82 51.47
CA LYS A 10 36.93 11.62 50.27
C LYS A 10 37.58 10.78 49.15
N ILE A 11 38.46 9.82 49.51
CA ILE A 11 39.10 8.91 48.54
C ILE A 11 38.02 8.00 47.90
N HIS A 12 37.12 7.41 48.71
CA HIS A 12 36.03 6.57 48.19
C HIS A 12 35.06 7.37 47.28
N ALA A 13 34.73 8.59 47.65
CA ALA A 13 33.84 9.44 46.81
C ALA A 13 34.48 9.78 45.47
N LYS A 14 35.76 10.09 45.40
CA LYS A 14 36.47 10.34 44.13
C LYS A 14 36.55 9.09 43.26
N THR A 15 36.79 7.92 43.86
CA THR A 15 36.81 6.65 43.13
C THR A 15 35.43 6.29 42.56
N ILE A 16 34.37 6.48 43.35
CA ILE A 16 32.98 6.25 42.87
C ILE A 16 32.64 7.22 41.73
N LEU A 17 33.03 8.49 41.86
CA LEU A 17 32.77 9.48 40.82
C LEU A 17 33.52 9.18 39.52
N SER A 18 34.78 8.71 39.60
CA SER A 18 35.54 8.33 38.40
C SER A 18 34.98 7.06 37.73
N VAL A 19 34.47 6.09 38.49
CA VAL A 19 33.79 4.88 37.94
C VAL A 19 32.50 5.27 37.28
N LEU A 20 31.67 6.13 37.91
CA LEU A 20 30.45 6.63 37.31
C LEU A 20 30.72 7.40 36.02
N ALA A 21 31.73 8.27 36.01
CA ALA A 21 32.12 9.02 34.80
C ALA A 21 32.57 8.05 33.67
N GLY A 22 33.31 6.99 34.02
CA GLY A 22 33.69 5.95 33.04
C GLY A 22 32.49 5.18 32.46
N ILE A 23 31.52 4.84 33.30
CA ILE A 23 30.28 4.18 32.85
C ILE A 23 29.50 5.11 31.93
N ILE A 24 29.31 6.37 32.28
CA ILE A 24 28.60 7.36 31.44
C ILE A 24 29.31 7.55 30.09
N ALA A 25 30.64 7.65 30.10
CA ALA A 25 31.44 7.76 28.88
C ALA A 25 31.29 6.48 28.01
N GLY A 26 31.32 5.30 28.62
CA GLY A 26 31.08 4.03 27.91
C GLY A 26 29.68 3.96 27.27
N ILE A 27 28.64 4.37 28.00
CA ILE A 27 27.26 4.42 27.46
C ILE A 27 27.18 5.43 26.32
N ALA A 28 27.81 6.60 26.43
CA ALA A 28 27.80 7.62 25.39
C ALA A 28 28.49 7.15 24.10
N ILE A 29 29.65 6.45 24.23
CA ILE A 29 30.35 5.87 23.08
C ILE A 29 29.49 4.77 22.42
N PHE A 30 28.89 3.90 23.24
CA PHE A 30 28.01 2.84 22.72
C PHE A 30 26.78 3.40 21.99
N ALA A 31 26.11 4.39 22.59
CA ALA A 31 24.97 5.06 21.99
C ALA A 31 25.35 5.77 20.68
N GLY A 32 26.50 6.45 20.65
CA GLY A 32 27.05 7.07 19.44
C GLY A 32 27.34 6.04 18.34
N GLY A 33 27.88 4.88 18.70
CA GLY A 33 28.09 3.76 17.79
C GLY A 33 26.78 3.20 17.21
N CYS A 34 25.75 3.04 18.04
CA CYS A 34 24.43 2.59 17.59
C CYS A 34 23.78 3.60 16.62
N ILE A 35 23.86 4.90 16.91
CA ILE A 35 23.36 5.96 16.05
C ILE A 35 24.08 5.92 14.70
N TYR A 36 25.41 5.82 14.72
CA TYR A 36 26.21 5.74 13.49
C TYR A 36 25.83 4.52 12.61
N VAL A 37 25.68 3.33 13.23
CA VAL A 37 25.23 2.13 12.49
C VAL A 37 23.84 2.33 11.91
N TYR A 38 22.93 2.96 12.67
CA TYR A 38 21.58 3.27 12.19
C TYR A 38 21.61 4.21 10.98
N ASP A 39 22.39 5.29 11.03
CA ASP A 39 22.55 6.24 9.93
C ASP A 39 23.08 5.54 8.67
N VAL A 40 24.15 4.73 8.82
CA VAL A 40 24.71 3.96 7.70
C VAL A 40 23.67 3.00 7.10
N CYS A 41 22.89 2.31 7.95
CA CYS A 41 21.83 1.41 7.46
C CYS A 41 20.70 2.16 6.74
N SER A 42 20.40 3.40 7.13
CA SER A 42 19.36 4.21 6.48
C SER A 42 19.76 4.70 5.09
N ASP A 43 21.06 4.86 4.84
CA ASP A 43 21.60 5.28 3.54
C ASP A 43 21.72 4.12 2.54
N ILE A 44 21.60 2.87 3.02
CA ILE A 44 21.69 1.67 2.18
C ILE A 44 20.27 1.31 1.68
N PRO A 45 20.04 1.26 0.35
CA PRO A 45 18.76 0.82 -0.19
C PRO A 45 18.51 -0.66 0.10
N GLN A 46 17.28 -1.03 0.41
CA GLN A 46 16.91 -2.42 0.65
C GLN A 46 16.98 -3.28 -0.62
N GLN A 47 16.83 -2.64 -1.78
CA GLN A 47 16.82 -3.29 -3.09
C GLN A 47 17.55 -2.44 -4.12
N ILE A 48 18.36 -3.09 -4.96
CA ILE A 48 19.08 -2.49 -6.09
C ILE A 48 18.68 -3.21 -7.36
N TYR A 49 18.37 -2.45 -8.41
CA TYR A 49 18.07 -3.01 -9.72
C TYR A 49 19.30 -2.89 -10.64
N VAL A 50 19.64 -3.99 -11.30
CA VAL A 50 20.73 -4.09 -12.26
C VAL A 50 20.18 -4.64 -13.56
N VAL A 51 20.57 -4.04 -14.70
CA VAL A 51 20.16 -4.55 -16.00
C VAL A 51 21.11 -5.67 -16.44
N CYS A 52 20.54 -6.80 -16.85
CA CYS A 52 21.29 -7.97 -17.29
C CYS A 52 22.23 -7.61 -18.47
N ASN A 53 23.44 -8.11 -18.45
CA ASN A 53 24.48 -7.89 -19.45
C ASN A 53 24.95 -6.43 -19.63
N GLN A 54 24.52 -5.51 -18.77
CA GLN A 54 24.97 -4.12 -18.77
C GLN A 54 25.82 -3.80 -17.55
N ASP A 55 26.80 -2.93 -17.74
CA ASP A 55 27.63 -2.41 -16.68
C ASP A 55 26.84 -1.36 -15.88
N THR A 56 26.44 -1.67 -14.66
CA THR A 56 25.71 -0.75 -13.78
C THR A 56 26.66 -0.23 -12.70
N THR A 57 26.90 1.09 -12.69
CA THR A 57 27.71 1.73 -11.65
C THR A 57 26.84 2.10 -10.47
N ILE A 58 27.21 1.61 -9.28
CA ILE A 58 26.55 1.87 -8.01
C ILE A 58 27.48 2.74 -7.15
N ASP A 59 26.97 3.87 -6.68
CA ASP A 59 27.68 4.81 -5.80
C ASP A 59 26.86 5.02 -4.53
N LEU A 60 27.23 4.34 -3.46
CA LEU A 60 26.57 4.44 -2.15
C LEU A 60 27.37 5.29 -1.16
N ASN A 61 28.69 5.43 -1.38
CA ASN A 61 29.59 6.20 -0.53
C ASN A 61 29.48 5.86 0.96
N VAL A 62 29.30 4.59 1.30
CA VAL A 62 29.19 4.07 2.67
C VAL A 62 30.39 3.18 3.00
N PRO A 63 30.94 3.20 4.22
CA PRO A 63 32.12 2.41 4.65
C PRO A 63 31.75 0.93 4.88
N VAL A 64 31.21 0.28 3.88
CA VAL A 64 30.65 -1.07 3.92
C VAL A 64 31.33 -1.93 2.86
N VAL A 65 31.61 -3.17 3.19
CA VAL A 65 32.10 -4.21 2.28
C VAL A 65 30.95 -5.16 1.95
N ALA A 66 30.63 -5.33 0.68
CA ALA A 66 29.66 -6.29 0.19
C ALA A 66 30.35 -7.59 -0.22
N THR A 67 29.72 -8.72 0.08
CA THR A 67 30.15 -10.05 -0.39
C THR A 67 28.95 -10.76 -1.00
N ALA A 68 29.10 -11.31 -2.21
CA ALA A 68 28.06 -12.08 -2.84
C ALA A 68 28.02 -13.51 -2.25
N ASP A 69 26.84 -14.02 -1.98
CA ASP A 69 26.63 -15.35 -1.38
C ASP A 69 26.78 -16.51 -2.40
N ALA A 70 27.12 -16.22 -3.64
CA ALA A 70 27.16 -17.19 -4.75
C ALA A 70 28.52 -17.87 -4.97
N GLY A 71 29.34 -18.04 -3.92
CA GLY A 71 30.60 -18.79 -4.04
C GLY A 71 31.68 -18.15 -4.90
N VAL A 72 31.52 -16.90 -5.29
CA VAL A 72 32.52 -16.07 -5.97
C VAL A 72 33.15 -15.18 -4.90
N ASP A 73 34.44 -15.33 -4.72
CA ASP A 73 35.26 -14.60 -3.73
C ASP A 73 35.44 -13.13 -4.17
N THR A 74 34.31 -12.45 -4.44
CA THR A 74 34.30 -11.05 -4.91
C THR A 74 33.74 -10.18 -3.81
N SER A 75 34.62 -9.45 -3.13
CA SER A 75 34.23 -8.40 -2.18
C SER A 75 34.31 -7.04 -2.86
N ALA A 76 33.25 -6.24 -2.76
CA ALA A 76 33.18 -4.88 -3.24
C ALA A 76 33.22 -3.89 -2.07
N ASP A 77 34.07 -2.87 -2.14
CA ASP A 77 34.15 -1.76 -1.20
C ASP A 77 33.16 -0.67 -1.63
N LEU A 78 32.04 -0.55 -0.90
CA LEU A 78 30.97 0.40 -1.20
C LEU A 78 31.27 1.85 -0.79
N SER A 79 32.48 2.12 -0.27
CA SER A 79 32.96 3.49 -0.01
C SER A 79 33.38 4.22 -1.30
N LYS A 80 33.39 3.52 -2.43
CA LYS A 80 33.73 4.03 -3.76
C LYS A 80 32.73 3.53 -4.78
N PRO A 81 32.50 4.27 -5.88
CA PRO A 81 31.72 3.76 -7.00
C PRO A 81 32.29 2.42 -7.49
N PHE A 82 31.43 1.44 -7.63
CA PHE A 82 31.78 0.12 -8.16
C PHE A 82 30.85 -0.28 -9.28
N THR A 83 31.34 -1.07 -10.22
CA THR A 83 30.54 -1.53 -11.36
C THR A 83 30.14 -2.98 -11.14
N VAL A 84 28.85 -3.24 -11.25
CA VAL A 84 28.26 -4.59 -11.22
C VAL A 84 27.84 -4.97 -12.62
N LYS A 85 28.14 -6.19 -13.02
CA LYS A 85 27.64 -6.82 -14.23
C LYS A 85 27.09 -8.18 -13.85
N ALA A 86 25.88 -8.48 -14.25
CA ALA A 86 25.26 -9.77 -14.06
C ALA A 86 24.84 -10.34 -15.43
N ASP A 87 25.14 -11.60 -15.67
CA ASP A 87 24.89 -12.27 -16.96
C ASP A 87 23.56 -13.04 -16.96
N THR A 88 22.90 -13.15 -15.81
CA THR A 88 21.62 -13.87 -15.67
C THR A 88 20.64 -13.08 -14.82
N THR A 89 19.38 -13.07 -15.23
CA THR A 89 18.27 -12.46 -14.47
C THR A 89 17.97 -13.26 -13.20
N GLY A 90 17.54 -12.58 -12.17
CA GLY A 90 17.18 -13.19 -10.89
C GLY A 90 17.40 -12.26 -9.70
N ASP A 91 17.08 -12.76 -8.53
CA ASP A 91 17.31 -12.06 -7.26
C ASP A 91 18.54 -12.64 -6.59
N TYR A 92 19.46 -11.75 -6.21
CA TYR A 92 20.71 -12.09 -5.56
C TYR A 92 20.79 -11.34 -4.23
N GLU A 93 21.27 -12.02 -3.21
CA GLU A 93 21.46 -11.40 -1.90
C GLU A 93 22.93 -11.01 -1.70
N LEU A 94 23.15 -9.73 -1.33
CA LEU A 94 24.47 -9.23 -0.95
C LEU A 94 24.55 -9.13 0.57
N ALA A 95 25.44 -9.89 1.18
CA ALA A 95 25.77 -9.76 2.58
C ALA A 95 26.68 -8.56 2.79
N LEU A 96 26.31 -7.68 3.71
CA LEU A 96 27.01 -6.43 4.00
C LEU A 96 27.73 -6.49 5.34
N LYS A 97 28.92 -5.90 5.40
CA LYS A 97 29.71 -5.76 6.63
C LYS A 97 30.27 -4.35 6.76
N LEU A 98 29.90 -3.63 7.81
CA LEU A 98 30.48 -2.35 8.15
C LEU A 98 31.95 -2.52 8.54
N PHE A 99 32.83 -1.76 7.89
CA PHE A 99 34.29 -1.89 8.00
C PHE A 99 34.82 -3.33 7.73
N GLY A 100 34.05 -4.17 7.04
CA GLY A 100 34.38 -5.57 6.79
C GLY A 100 34.22 -6.51 7.99
N ILE A 101 33.71 -6.05 9.15
CA ILE A 101 33.69 -6.79 10.43
C ILE A 101 32.27 -6.93 10.97
N ILE A 102 31.51 -5.83 11.07
CA ILE A 102 30.19 -5.81 11.72
C ILE A 102 29.13 -6.17 10.68
N PRO A 103 28.37 -7.27 10.85
CA PRO A 103 27.32 -7.64 9.90
C PRO A 103 26.19 -6.61 9.91
N LEU A 104 25.74 -6.23 8.72
CA LEU A 104 24.57 -5.38 8.48
C LEU A 104 23.48 -6.20 7.79
N PRO A 105 22.23 -5.67 7.71
CA PRO A 105 21.20 -6.27 6.90
C PRO A 105 21.65 -6.43 5.44
N SER A 106 21.27 -7.54 4.81
CA SER A 106 21.58 -7.79 3.40
C SER A 106 20.77 -6.89 2.47
N VAL A 107 21.30 -6.70 1.26
CA VAL A 107 20.62 -5.98 0.17
C VAL A 107 20.24 -6.95 -0.93
N ASN A 108 19.00 -6.85 -1.38
CA ASN A 108 18.54 -7.64 -2.52
C ASN A 108 18.92 -6.94 -3.84
N VAL A 109 19.67 -7.63 -4.71
CA VAL A 109 20.02 -7.18 -6.06
C VAL A 109 19.13 -7.90 -7.06
N CYS A 110 18.20 -7.18 -7.64
CA CYS A 110 17.26 -7.69 -8.64
C CYS A 110 17.84 -7.44 -10.04
N VAL A 111 18.27 -8.51 -10.70
CA VAL A 111 18.80 -8.44 -12.07
C VAL A 111 17.64 -8.66 -13.03
N VAL A 112 17.34 -7.64 -13.84
CA VAL A 112 16.23 -7.61 -14.78
C VAL A 112 16.71 -7.48 -16.21
N ASP A 113 15.92 -7.96 -17.16
CA ASP A 113 16.18 -7.71 -18.58
C ASP A 113 15.93 -6.24 -18.93
N GLU A 114 16.64 -5.73 -19.94
CA GLU A 114 16.37 -4.42 -20.50
C GLU A 114 14.94 -4.37 -21.06
N LYS A 115 14.19 -3.35 -20.65
CA LYS A 115 12.82 -3.19 -21.09
C LYS A 115 12.62 -1.85 -21.78
N TYR A 116 12.16 -1.90 -23.03
CA TYR A 116 11.84 -0.71 -23.80
C TYR A 116 10.42 -0.26 -23.53
N LEU A 117 10.26 1.02 -23.23
CA LEU A 117 8.99 1.64 -22.93
C LEU A 117 8.70 2.76 -23.93
N TYR A 118 7.46 2.81 -24.40
CA TYR A 118 6.95 3.94 -25.17
C TYR A 118 6.33 4.95 -24.19
N PRO A 119 6.89 6.16 -24.07
CA PRO A 119 6.36 7.16 -23.15
C PRO A 119 4.97 7.60 -23.60
N GLY A 120 4.06 7.69 -22.63
CA GLY A 120 2.71 8.23 -22.78
C GLY A 120 2.66 9.72 -22.48
N GLY A 121 1.76 10.13 -21.59
CA GLY A 121 1.57 11.53 -21.18
C GLY A 121 0.24 12.10 -21.63
N PHE A 122 -0.67 11.26 -22.10
CA PHE A 122 -2.01 11.66 -22.48
C PHE A 122 -3.06 11.12 -21.49
N GLN A 123 -4.18 11.84 -21.41
CA GLN A 123 -5.27 11.51 -20.51
C GLN A 123 -6.04 10.31 -21.03
N VAL A 124 -6.43 9.43 -20.11
CA VAL A 124 -7.26 8.26 -20.37
C VAL A 124 -8.40 8.19 -19.38
N GLY A 125 -9.56 7.79 -19.86
CA GLY A 125 -10.70 7.44 -19.02
C GLY A 125 -10.50 6.05 -18.45
N LEU A 126 -10.69 5.91 -17.14
CA LEU A 126 -10.61 4.65 -16.41
C LEU A 126 -12.02 4.21 -16.05
N TYR A 127 -12.37 2.99 -16.41
CA TYR A 127 -13.54 2.30 -15.92
C TYR A 127 -13.09 1.05 -15.17
N LEU A 128 -13.32 1.01 -13.87
CA LEU A 128 -12.82 -0.05 -12.99
C LEU A 128 -14.00 -0.78 -12.37
N LYS A 129 -14.01 -2.10 -12.46
CA LYS A 129 -15.00 -2.97 -11.81
C LYS A 129 -14.48 -3.38 -10.44
N THR A 130 -15.33 -3.27 -9.43
CA THR A 130 -15.02 -3.72 -8.08
C THR A 130 -15.05 -5.25 -7.97
N GLU A 131 -14.42 -5.78 -6.95
CA GLU A 131 -14.46 -7.20 -6.60
C GLU A 131 -15.78 -7.54 -5.89
N GLY A 132 -16.85 -7.71 -6.65
CA GLY A 132 -18.22 -7.78 -6.14
C GLY A 132 -18.87 -6.39 -6.02
N ILE A 133 -20.02 -6.31 -5.38
CA ILE A 133 -20.78 -5.09 -5.20
C ILE A 133 -20.39 -4.41 -3.90
N TYR A 134 -19.68 -3.28 -3.99
CA TYR A 134 -19.22 -2.51 -2.83
C TYR A 134 -20.39 -1.83 -2.12
N VAL A 135 -20.46 -1.98 -0.79
CA VAL A 135 -21.41 -1.29 0.08
C VAL A 135 -20.84 0.06 0.50
N ALA A 136 -21.41 1.14 0.00
CA ALA A 136 -21.02 2.49 0.35
C ALA A 136 -21.62 2.96 1.70
N GLY A 137 -22.65 2.28 2.18
CA GLY A 137 -23.34 2.54 3.43
C GLY A 137 -24.75 2.01 3.45
N THR A 138 -25.46 2.30 4.51
CA THR A 138 -26.89 2.00 4.70
C THR A 138 -27.67 3.30 4.91
N GLY A 139 -28.98 3.29 4.61
CA GLY A 139 -29.82 4.45 4.77
C GLY A 139 -31.29 4.09 4.90
N GLU A 140 -32.02 4.89 5.67
CA GLU A 140 -33.45 4.73 5.88
C GLU A 140 -34.26 5.17 4.66
N PHE A 141 -35.39 4.52 4.44
CA PHE A 141 -36.40 4.90 3.44
C PHE A 141 -37.81 4.72 4.03
N LYS A 142 -38.82 5.31 3.40
CA LYS A 142 -40.22 5.15 3.80
C LYS A 142 -40.80 3.85 3.24
N ASP A 143 -41.36 3.04 4.14
CA ASP A 143 -42.14 1.86 3.76
C ASP A 143 -43.54 2.26 3.23
N SER A 144 -44.32 1.29 2.77
CA SER A 144 -45.66 1.49 2.26
C SER A 144 -46.69 2.01 3.31
N THR A 145 -46.32 2.04 4.58
CA THR A 145 -47.11 2.58 5.66
C THR A 145 -46.64 3.94 6.16
N GLY A 146 -45.53 4.45 5.58
CA GLY A 146 -44.95 5.74 5.91
C GLY A 146 -43.92 5.72 7.03
N ASN A 147 -43.56 4.55 7.57
CA ASN A 147 -42.50 4.41 8.57
C ASN A 147 -41.10 4.47 7.94
N MET A 148 -40.13 5.03 8.68
CA MET A 148 -38.71 4.99 8.29
C MET A 148 -38.11 3.66 8.70
N VAL A 149 -37.55 2.93 7.73
CA VAL A 149 -36.99 1.58 7.91
C VAL A 149 -35.65 1.43 7.19
N CYS A 150 -34.74 0.60 7.71
CA CYS A 150 -33.46 0.25 7.08
C CYS A 150 -33.12 -1.22 7.35
N PRO A 151 -33.71 -2.19 6.64
CA PRO A 151 -33.44 -3.61 6.87
C PRO A 151 -31.98 -4.00 6.70
N GLY A 152 -31.23 -3.33 5.82
CA GLY A 152 -29.82 -3.61 5.56
C GLY A 152 -28.87 -3.19 6.66
N MET A 153 -29.29 -2.36 7.64
CA MET A 153 -28.41 -1.81 8.67
C MET A 153 -27.77 -2.89 9.56
N GLU A 154 -28.48 -3.98 9.83
CA GLU A 154 -27.96 -5.09 10.63
C GLU A 154 -27.22 -6.15 9.80
N ALA A 155 -27.42 -6.14 8.48
CA ALA A 155 -26.87 -7.13 7.57
C ALA A 155 -25.48 -6.77 7.06
N VAL A 156 -25.27 -5.51 6.69
CA VAL A 156 -24.03 -5.02 6.05
C VAL A 156 -23.61 -3.66 6.59
N GLN A 157 -22.34 -3.32 6.35
CA GLN A 157 -21.78 -2.01 6.70
C GLN A 157 -20.96 -1.44 5.52
N ALA A 158 -20.65 -0.15 5.60
CA ALA A 158 -19.75 0.48 4.63
C ALA A 158 -18.39 -0.23 4.59
N GLY A 159 -17.87 -0.51 3.40
CA GLY A 159 -16.64 -1.26 3.18
C GLY A 159 -16.82 -2.74 2.86
N ASP A 160 -18.01 -3.29 3.04
CA ASP A 160 -18.33 -4.67 2.65
C ASP A 160 -18.42 -4.81 1.13
N TYR A 161 -18.22 -6.04 0.64
CA TYR A 161 -18.48 -6.42 -0.74
C TYR A 161 -19.50 -7.56 -0.78
N ILE A 162 -20.63 -7.35 -1.45
CA ILE A 162 -21.62 -8.41 -1.69
C ILE A 162 -21.15 -9.17 -2.93
N THR A 163 -20.82 -10.45 -2.75
CA THR A 163 -20.25 -11.31 -3.81
C THR A 163 -21.24 -12.32 -4.37
N ALA A 164 -22.29 -12.68 -3.59
CA ALA A 164 -23.35 -13.55 -4.05
C ALA A 164 -24.69 -13.22 -3.38
N VAL A 165 -25.77 -13.64 -4.03
CA VAL A 165 -27.14 -13.57 -3.54
C VAL A 165 -27.80 -14.94 -3.70
N ASP A 166 -28.36 -15.48 -2.61
CA ASP A 166 -28.94 -16.83 -2.56
C ASP A 166 -28.02 -17.91 -3.16
N GLY A 167 -26.71 -17.80 -2.90
CA GLY A 167 -25.68 -18.71 -3.43
C GLY A 167 -25.26 -18.47 -4.88
N SER A 168 -25.87 -17.52 -5.59
CA SER A 168 -25.53 -17.17 -6.97
C SER A 168 -24.55 -15.98 -6.98
N TYR A 169 -23.39 -16.12 -7.60
CA TYR A 169 -22.43 -15.03 -7.75
C TYR A 169 -23.03 -13.87 -8.54
N ILE A 170 -22.80 -12.65 -8.08
CA ILE A 170 -23.23 -11.42 -8.72
C ILE A 170 -22.05 -10.44 -8.86
N ASN A 171 -22.05 -9.70 -9.98
CA ASN A 171 -21.00 -8.72 -10.27
C ASN A 171 -21.55 -7.31 -10.48
N TYR A 172 -22.86 -7.16 -10.66
CA TYR A 172 -23.47 -5.90 -11.01
C TYR A 172 -24.63 -5.55 -10.06
N LYS A 173 -24.73 -4.29 -9.69
CA LYS A 173 -25.80 -3.76 -8.81
C LYS A 173 -27.20 -4.02 -9.34
N TYR A 174 -27.38 -4.09 -10.67
CA TYR A 174 -28.69 -4.41 -11.25
C TYR A 174 -29.13 -5.85 -10.95
N GLU A 175 -28.16 -6.79 -10.80
CA GLU A 175 -28.46 -8.18 -10.44
C GLU A 175 -28.99 -8.25 -9.01
N LEU A 176 -28.30 -7.58 -8.07
CA LEU A 176 -28.80 -7.45 -6.68
C LEU A 176 -30.21 -6.87 -6.64
N ASN A 177 -30.43 -5.77 -7.37
CA ASN A 177 -31.77 -5.15 -7.43
C ASN A 177 -32.81 -6.12 -7.99
N LYS A 178 -32.49 -6.88 -9.04
CA LYS A 178 -33.39 -7.89 -9.61
C LYS A 178 -33.79 -8.96 -8.58
N TYR A 179 -32.84 -9.47 -7.78
CA TYR A 179 -33.14 -10.40 -6.69
C TYR A 179 -34.09 -9.78 -5.66
N ILE A 180 -33.82 -8.56 -5.20
CA ILE A 180 -34.64 -7.83 -4.23
C ILE A 180 -36.07 -7.65 -4.77
N GLN A 181 -36.24 -7.21 -6.01
CA GLN A 181 -37.57 -7.03 -6.65
C GLN A 181 -38.32 -8.36 -6.84
N THR A 182 -37.59 -9.46 -7.13
CA THR A 182 -38.21 -10.76 -7.36
C THR A 182 -38.66 -11.43 -6.05
N LYS A 183 -37.85 -11.34 -5.01
CA LYS A 183 -38.10 -11.94 -3.68
C LYS A 183 -39.20 -11.22 -2.90
N LYS A 184 -39.37 -9.94 -3.17
CA LYS A 184 -40.34 -9.09 -2.47
C LYS A 184 -40.09 -9.10 -0.95
N GLU A 185 -41.04 -9.60 -0.17
CA GLU A 185 -40.97 -9.66 1.29
C GLU A 185 -40.33 -10.96 1.83
N GLU A 186 -39.79 -11.81 0.94
CA GLU A 186 -39.06 -13.00 1.34
C GLU A 186 -37.60 -12.66 1.69
N PRO A 187 -36.99 -13.32 2.69
CA PRO A 187 -35.59 -13.12 3.01
C PRO A 187 -34.67 -13.44 1.84
N VAL A 188 -33.62 -12.62 1.67
CA VAL A 188 -32.55 -12.76 0.69
C VAL A 188 -31.25 -13.00 1.45
N VAL A 189 -30.52 -14.05 1.10
CA VAL A 189 -29.22 -14.34 1.70
C VAL A 189 -28.13 -13.64 0.87
N LEU A 190 -27.36 -12.79 1.53
CA LEU A 190 -26.22 -12.07 0.95
C LEU A 190 -24.92 -12.75 1.41
N THR A 191 -24.07 -13.17 0.49
CA THR A 191 -22.69 -13.56 0.81
C THR A 191 -21.82 -12.31 0.77
N VAL A 192 -21.24 -11.97 1.92
CA VAL A 192 -20.52 -10.73 2.16
C VAL A 192 -19.06 -11.03 2.43
N LYS A 193 -18.15 -10.34 1.70
CA LYS A 193 -16.72 -10.29 1.97
C LYS A 193 -16.41 -9.04 2.78
N ARG A 194 -15.78 -9.19 3.92
CA ARG A 194 -15.27 -8.14 4.81
C ARG A 194 -13.82 -8.46 5.15
N ASP A 195 -13.03 -7.50 5.64
CA ASP A 195 -11.61 -7.70 5.98
C ASP A 195 -11.33 -8.98 6.81
N SER A 196 -12.28 -9.35 7.67
CA SER A 196 -12.19 -10.53 8.55
C SER A 196 -12.56 -11.86 7.88
N GLY A 197 -13.06 -11.85 6.66
CA GLY A 197 -13.46 -13.06 5.93
C GLY A 197 -14.75 -12.93 5.15
N ILE A 198 -15.27 -14.09 4.72
CA ILE A 198 -16.52 -14.20 3.98
C ILE A 198 -17.56 -14.84 4.88
N PHE A 199 -18.78 -14.29 4.91
CA PHE A 199 -19.90 -14.81 5.69
C PHE A 199 -21.23 -14.56 4.97
N ASP A 200 -22.24 -15.33 5.34
CA ASP A 200 -23.60 -15.13 4.86
C ASP A 200 -24.42 -14.35 5.89
N THR A 201 -25.26 -13.44 5.41
CA THR A 201 -26.22 -12.69 6.21
C THR A 201 -27.55 -12.62 5.46
N SER A 202 -28.66 -12.44 6.19
CA SER A 202 -29.99 -12.38 5.62
C SER A 202 -30.59 -11.00 5.76
N VAL A 203 -31.25 -10.53 4.72
CA VAL A 203 -31.99 -9.28 4.74
C VAL A 203 -33.37 -9.47 4.08
N THR A 204 -34.41 -8.94 4.69
CA THR A 204 -35.76 -8.99 4.11
C THR A 204 -36.10 -7.67 3.46
N PRO A 205 -36.34 -7.63 2.14
CA PRO A 205 -36.75 -6.41 1.47
C PRO A 205 -38.11 -5.93 1.97
N VAL A 206 -38.29 -4.62 2.01
CA VAL A 206 -39.53 -3.97 2.44
C VAL A 206 -40.11 -3.16 1.28
N ARG A 207 -41.42 -3.23 1.13
CA ARG A 207 -42.15 -2.49 0.08
C ARG A 207 -42.17 -1.01 0.42
N THR A 208 -41.80 -0.18 -0.55
CA THR A 208 -41.85 1.29 -0.43
C THR A 208 -43.25 1.84 -0.70
N ASP A 209 -43.45 3.12 -0.43
CA ASP A 209 -44.67 3.87 -0.80
C ASP A 209 -44.86 3.98 -2.34
N GLU A 210 -43.75 3.89 -3.08
CA GLU A 210 -43.76 3.86 -4.58
C GLU A 210 -44.11 2.48 -5.15
N GLY A 211 -44.11 1.44 -4.31
CA GLY A 211 -44.50 0.07 -4.67
C GLY A 211 -43.36 -0.86 -5.07
N ASP A 212 -42.11 -0.38 -5.15
CA ASP A 212 -40.91 -1.17 -5.31
C ASP A 212 -40.42 -1.74 -3.96
N TYR A 213 -39.39 -2.62 -4.00
CA TYR A 213 -38.81 -3.24 -2.79
C TYR A 213 -37.39 -2.74 -2.58
N LYS A 214 -37.05 -2.37 -1.34
CA LYS A 214 -35.73 -1.89 -0.95
C LYS A 214 -35.24 -2.57 0.32
N VAL A 215 -33.91 -2.57 0.51
CA VAL A 215 -33.24 -3.06 1.71
C VAL A 215 -32.48 -1.96 2.45
N GLY A 216 -32.42 -0.74 1.90
CA GLY A 216 -31.74 0.39 2.51
C GLY A 216 -30.20 0.30 2.45
N ILE A 217 -29.65 -0.24 1.38
CA ILE A 217 -28.20 -0.38 1.15
C ILE A 217 -27.78 0.49 -0.04
N TRP A 218 -26.78 1.35 0.15
CA TRP A 218 -26.16 2.12 -0.94
C TRP A 218 -24.99 1.31 -1.51
N VAL A 219 -25.03 1.00 -2.79
CA VAL A 219 -24.06 0.12 -3.44
C VAL A 219 -23.43 0.73 -4.68
N LYS A 220 -22.20 0.31 -4.97
CA LYS A 220 -21.44 0.58 -6.20
C LYS A 220 -20.82 -0.70 -6.72
N ASP A 221 -20.78 -0.87 -8.03
CA ASP A 221 -20.13 -2.01 -8.72
C ASP A 221 -19.00 -1.55 -9.64
N ASP A 222 -18.83 -0.24 -9.76
CA ASP A 222 -17.80 0.39 -10.58
C ASP A 222 -17.21 1.65 -9.92
N ALA A 223 -16.04 2.04 -10.40
CA ALA A 223 -15.45 3.33 -10.18
C ALA A 223 -14.93 3.87 -11.53
N GLN A 224 -15.13 5.15 -11.75
CA GLN A 224 -14.72 5.83 -12.96
C GLN A 224 -13.83 7.00 -12.60
N GLY A 225 -12.86 7.30 -13.47
CA GLY A 225 -11.94 8.39 -13.26
C GLY A 225 -11.18 8.75 -14.52
N ILE A 226 -10.41 9.83 -14.45
CA ILE A 226 -9.49 10.24 -15.51
C ILE A 226 -8.09 10.15 -14.93
N GLY A 227 -7.22 9.41 -15.62
CA GLY A 227 -5.82 9.25 -15.28
C GLY A 227 -4.91 9.71 -16.42
N THR A 228 -3.59 9.57 -16.20
CA THR A 228 -2.57 9.83 -17.21
C THR A 228 -1.84 8.56 -17.53
N LEU A 229 -1.91 8.09 -18.77
CA LEU A 229 -1.10 6.98 -19.26
C LEU A 229 0.37 7.39 -19.21
N THR A 230 1.19 6.64 -18.49
CA THR A 230 2.61 6.96 -18.27
C THR A 230 3.50 6.34 -19.35
N TYR A 231 3.29 5.05 -19.60
CA TYR A 231 4.00 4.31 -20.64
C TYR A 231 3.23 3.07 -21.10
N ILE A 232 3.64 2.55 -22.25
CA ILE A 232 3.25 1.22 -22.76
C ILE A 232 4.55 0.47 -23.08
N ASP A 233 4.65 -0.81 -22.75
CA ASP A 233 5.79 -1.66 -23.13
C ASP A 233 5.55 -2.40 -24.46
N SER A 234 6.59 -3.14 -24.92
CA SER A 234 6.52 -3.94 -26.15
C SER A 234 5.48 -5.06 -26.12
N ASP A 235 5.08 -5.48 -24.92
CA ASP A 235 4.09 -6.55 -24.71
C ASP A 235 2.66 -6.01 -24.55
N ASN A 236 2.46 -4.71 -24.80
CA ASN A 236 1.21 -3.96 -24.60
C ASN A 236 0.77 -3.87 -23.12
N ASN A 237 1.67 -4.10 -22.17
CA ASN A 237 1.39 -3.72 -20.79
C ASN A 237 1.56 -2.21 -20.66
N PHE A 238 0.77 -1.60 -19.81
CA PHE A 238 0.83 -0.17 -19.57
C PHE A 238 0.88 0.15 -18.08
N ALA A 239 1.39 1.33 -17.78
CA ALA A 239 1.23 1.93 -16.47
C ALA A 239 0.62 3.32 -16.60
N ALA A 240 -0.18 3.68 -15.62
CA ALA A 240 -0.77 5.00 -15.50
C ALA A 240 -0.57 5.51 -14.07
N LEU A 241 -0.24 6.78 -13.95
CA LEU A 241 -0.19 7.46 -12.65
C LEU A 241 -1.60 7.95 -12.30
N GLY A 242 -1.99 7.72 -11.06
CA GLY A 242 -3.27 8.12 -10.52
C GLY A 242 -3.23 8.19 -9.00
N HIS A 243 -4.36 8.56 -8.42
CA HIS A 243 -4.57 8.53 -6.98
C HIS A 243 -5.29 7.26 -6.57
N GLY A 244 -5.16 6.86 -5.31
CA GLY A 244 -5.99 5.79 -4.75
C GLY A 244 -7.48 6.15 -4.91
N ILE A 245 -8.25 5.21 -5.46
CA ILE A 245 -9.69 5.41 -5.65
C ILE A 245 -10.36 5.00 -4.35
N SER A 246 -10.91 5.97 -3.63
CA SER A 246 -11.70 5.75 -2.42
C SER A 246 -13.15 6.14 -2.65
N VAL A 247 -14.07 5.44 -2.02
CA VAL A 247 -15.48 5.80 -1.97
C VAL A 247 -15.73 6.57 -0.69
N ASN A 248 -16.27 7.77 -0.81
CA ASN A 248 -16.50 8.70 0.30
C ASN A 248 -15.19 9.15 0.99
N GLN A 249 -15.30 9.81 2.13
CA GLN A 249 -14.16 10.30 2.94
C GLN A 249 -13.42 9.18 3.70
N SER A 250 -13.78 7.91 3.49
CA SER A 250 -13.04 6.78 4.04
C SER A 250 -11.71 6.65 3.29
N GLN A 251 -10.60 6.51 4.00
CA GLN A 251 -9.27 6.26 3.43
C GLN A 251 -9.13 4.84 2.84
N GLN A 252 -10.22 4.07 2.81
CA GLN A 252 -10.22 2.70 2.33
C GLN A 252 -10.26 2.70 0.80
N THR A 253 -9.25 2.10 0.17
CA THR A 253 -9.17 1.93 -1.28
C THR A 253 -10.09 0.81 -1.74
N LEU A 254 -10.70 0.98 -2.93
CA LEU A 254 -11.51 -0.07 -3.54
C LEU A 254 -10.64 -1.25 -4.01
N SER A 255 -11.12 -2.46 -3.73
CA SER A 255 -10.61 -3.69 -4.37
C SER A 255 -11.13 -3.78 -5.79
N ILE A 256 -10.22 -3.77 -6.76
CA ILE A 256 -10.54 -3.78 -8.19
C ILE A 256 -10.30 -5.17 -8.75
N ASN A 257 -11.29 -5.70 -9.46
CA ASN A 257 -11.21 -6.97 -10.16
C ASN A 257 -10.65 -6.81 -11.59
N SER A 258 -11.16 -5.82 -12.33
CA SER A 258 -10.77 -5.57 -13.71
C SER A 258 -11.01 -4.11 -14.09
N GLY A 259 -10.49 -3.70 -15.24
CA GLY A 259 -10.72 -2.35 -15.73
C GLY A 259 -10.50 -2.25 -17.23
N SER A 260 -10.94 -1.13 -17.78
CA SER A 260 -10.77 -0.77 -19.19
C SER A 260 -10.33 0.68 -19.30
N LEU A 261 -9.52 0.95 -20.32
CA LEU A 261 -9.15 2.31 -20.71
C LEU A 261 -10.01 2.76 -21.88
N TYR A 262 -10.43 4.02 -21.82
CA TYR A 262 -11.24 4.66 -22.84
C TYR A 262 -10.63 6.00 -23.22
N ASN A 263 -11.00 6.48 -24.38
CA ASN A 263 -10.73 7.87 -24.75
C ASN A 263 -11.46 8.82 -23.79
N THR A 264 -10.87 9.98 -23.58
CA THR A 264 -11.47 10.99 -22.69
C THR A 264 -11.35 12.38 -23.30
N ARG A 265 -12.27 13.24 -22.94
CA ARG A 265 -12.25 14.66 -23.29
C ARG A 265 -12.22 15.48 -22.03
N ILE A 266 -11.15 16.24 -21.84
CA ILE A 266 -11.00 17.14 -20.70
C ILE A 266 -11.87 18.39 -20.94
N VAL A 267 -12.70 18.69 -19.95
CA VAL A 267 -13.58 19.87 -19.92
C VAL A 267 -12.97 20.98 -19.06
N SER A 268 -12.33 20.61 -17.95
CA SER A 268 -11.73 21.56 -17.02
C SER A 268 -10.55 20.94 -16.27
N ILE A 269 -9.64 21.78 -15.80
CA ILE A 269 -8.46 21.41 -15.00
C ILE A 269 -8.46 22.23 -13.73
N VAL A 270 -8.50 21.55 -12.60
CA VAL A 270 -8.27 22.17 -11.28
C VAL A 270 -6.79 22.02 -10.92
N LYS A 271 -6.08 23.14 -10.80
CA LYS A 271 -4.64 23.11 -10.47
C LYS A 271 -4.42 22.69 -9.04
N GLY A 272 -3.47 21.79 -8.82
CA GLY A 272 -3.05 21.38 -7.50
C GLY A 272 -2.40 22.52 -6.71
N GLN A 273 -2.51 22.45 -5.38
CA GLN A 273 -1.85 23.33 -4.43
C GLN A 273 -1.11 22.47 -3.40
N LYS A 274 -0.24 23.07 -2.59
CA LYS A 274 0.47 22.34 -1.54
C LYS A 274 -0.53 21.66 -0.58
N GLY A 275 -0.48 20.33 -0.53
CA GLY A 275 -1.36 19.51 0.30
C GLY A 275 -2.72 19.17 -0.32
N THR A 276 -3.01 19.66 -1.54
CA THR A 276 -4.25 19.34 -2.28
C THR A 276 -3.87 19.01 -3.72
N PRO A 277 -4.01 17.77 -4.16
CA PRO A 277 -3.70 17.38 -5.55
C PRO A 277 -4.63 18.09 -6.54
N GLY A 278 -4.15 18.25 -7.78
CA GLY A 278 -4.97 18.75 -8.87
C GLY A 278 -5.94 17.68 -9.38
N GLU A 279 -6.91 18.11 -10.20
CA GLU A 279 -7.97 17.24 -10.71
C GLU A 279 -8.26 17.55 -12.19
N PHE A 280 -8.50 16.50 -12.98
CA PHE A 280 -9.07 16.60 -14.31
C PHE A 280 -10.57 16.34 -14.25
N ILE A 281 -11.35 17.23 -14.87
CA ILE A 281 -12.80 17.09 -15.04
C ILE A 281 -13.06 16.87 -16.51
N GLY A 282 -13.76 15.81 -16.88
CA GLY A 282 -14.03 15.49 -18.29
C GLY A 282 -15.07 14.40 -18.46
N THR A 283 -15.23 13.96 -19.71
CA THR A 283 -16.13 12.88 -20.11
C THR A 283 -15.32 11.69 -20.63
N ILE A 284 -15.78 10.49 -20.35
CA ILE A 284 -15.23 9.24 -20.86
C ILE A 284 -16.10 8.78 -22.03
N ASP A 285 -15.45 8.48 -23.15
CA ASP A 285 -16.12 8.01 -24.36
C ASP A 285 -16.07 6.46 -24.34
N TYR A 286 -17.20 5.81 -23.97
CA TYR A 286 -17.35 4.33 -23.86
C TYR A 286 -17.54 3.66 -25.22
#